data_b542a1c3dc1766ba44ebf90e2efad569
#
_entry.id   b542a1c3dc1766ba44ebf90e2efad569
#
_cell.length_a   1.000
_cell.length_b   1.000
_cell.length_c   1.000
_cell.angle_alpha   90.00
_cell.angle_beta   90.00
_cell.angle_gamma   90.00
#
_symmetry.space_group_name_H-M   'P 1'
#
loop_
_entity.id
_entity.type
_entity.pdbx_description
1 polymer ?
#
loop_
_entity_poly.entity_id
_entity_poly.type
_entity_poly.pdbx_seq_one_letter_code
_entity_poly.pdbx_strand_id
1 'polypeptide(L)'
;MKLTLHEIARIVGATNNWSELADTEIHNIEFDSRKIQEGDLFLPLKGARDGHAFIETAFAQGALATFAEQEVAQPHLRVEDCLEAFQKLAQYYLEKTAVEVIAVTGSNGKTTTKDMIQAVLSEKYKTYKTQGNYNNEIGMPYTVLHMPDDTEKIVLEMGMDRLGDIDLLSKIAKPKIALVTLIGESHLEFFGTRDKIAEGKLGIKAGLRPDGELIVPADKIINKYLPADTKITRFGPDEDIFVTQLIEHKDQLSFTTNFLDEEITIPVPGKFNATNAMLAAYVGKLLDIDEAKIKHALSHVALTRNRTEWKKASNGADILSDVYNANPTAMKLILETFQAIPKNESGRKLTVLADMLELGDQAPELHAGIAAAIDFSKMDHVYLYGGLMKYLLAELPEDKVSYFTDLNQLTETLQNTLQPQDQLLLKGSNSMKLGTIVEELQN
;
A
#
# COMPACT_ATOMS: atom_id res chain seq x y z
N MET A 1 -4.81 -20.59 -11.15
CA MET A 1 -4.40 -21.55 -10.06
C MET A 1 -4.54 -22.97 -10.59
N LYS A 2 -3.58 -23.89 -10.35
CA LYS A 2 -3.63 -25.29 -10.82
C LYS A 2 -3.84 -26.25 -9.66
N LEU A 3 -5.06 -26.35 -9.18
CA LEU A 3 -5.49 -27.29 -8.13
C LEU A 3 -6.81 -27.94 -8.53
N THR A 4 -6.94 -29.25 -8.30
CA THR A 4 -8.22 -29.92 -8.48
C THR A 4 -9.11 -29.74 -7.24
N LEU A 5 -10.42 -29.92 -7.41
CA LEU A 5 -11.38 -29.83 -6.32
C LEU A 5 -11.07 -30.81 -5.17
N HIS A 6 -10.63 -32.05 -5.50
CA HIS A 6 -10.24 -33.04 -4.50
C HIS A 6 -8.94 -32.67 -3.78
N GLU A 7 -7.99 -32.03 -4.49
CA GLU A 7 -6.78 -31.50 -3.86
C GLU A 7 -7.12 -30.39 -2.88
N ILE A 8 -7.97 -29.45 -3.28
CA ILE A 8 -8.48 -28.37 -2.41
C ILE A 8 -9.18 -28.96 -1.18
N ALA A 9 -10.08 -29.91 -1.36
CA ALA A 9 -10.80 -30.55 -0.26
C ALA A 9 -9.87 -31.15 0.82
N ARG A 10 -8.79 -31.81 0.40
CA ARG A 10 -7.78 -32.36 1.32
C ARG A 10 -7.00 -31.28 2.05
N ILE A 11 -6.60 -30.20 1.35
CA ILE A 11 -5.81 -29.10 1.92
C ILE A 11 -6.62 -28.39 3.00
N VAL A 12 -7.88 -28.06 2.71
CA VAL A 12 -8.73 -27.30 3.64
C VAL A 12 -9.31 -28.17 4.76
N GLY A 13 -9.23 -29.52 4.62
CA GLY A 13 -9.80 -30.45 5.56
C GLY A 13 -11.33 -30.53 5.48
N ALA A 14 -11.89 -30.55 4.26
CA ALA A 14 -13.33 -30.62 4.09
C ALA A 14 -13.95 -31.85 4.76
N THR A 15 -15.07 -31.66 5.47
CA THR A 15 -15.65 -32.64 6.39
C THR A 15 -16.83 -33.45 5.82
N ASN A 16 -17.39 -33.02 4.68
CA ASN A 16 -18.47 -33.71 3.98
C ASN A 16 -17.93 -34.83 3.04
N ASN A 17 -18.84 -35.60 2.43
CA ASN A 17 -18.47 -36.59 1.42
C ASN A 17 -18.22 -35.94 0.06
N TRP A 18 -17.08 -35.28 -0.09
CA TRP A 18 -16.68 -34.61 -1.32
C TRP A 18 -16.13 -35.57 -2.40
N SER A 19 -15.87 -36.83 -2.07
CA SER A 19 -15.36 -37.84 -3.03
C SER A 19 -16.35 -38.17 -4.17
N GLU A 20 -17.62 -37.80 -4.00
CA GLU A 20 -18.66 -37.94 -5.03
C GLU A 20 -18.65 -36.73 -6.01
N LEU A 21 -17.98 -35.65 -5.67
CA LEU A 21 -17.82 -34.49 -6.56
C LEU A 21 -16.82 -34.82 -7.69
N ALA A 22 -17.05 -34.27 -8.87
CA ALA A 22 -16.11 -34.42 -9.96
C ALA A 22 -14.72 -33.82 -9.59
N ASP A 23 -13.64 -34.58 -9.79
CA ASP A 23 -12.29 -34.11 -9.58
C ASP A 23 -11.84 -33.24 -10.76
N THR A 24 -12.32 -32.02 -10.77
CA THR A 24 -12.10 -31.03 -11.85
C THR A 24 -11.11 -29.97 -11.39
N GLU A 25 -10.30 -29.49 -12.30
CA GLU A 25 -9.40 -28.35 -12.06
C GLU A 25 -10.23 -27.09 -11.80
N ILE A 26 -9.92 -26.37 -10.74
CA ILE A 26 -10.54 -25.08 -10.38
C ILE A 26 -9.74 -23.96 -11.03
N HIS A 27 -10.43 -23.10 -11.76
CA HIS A 27 -9.79 -21.99 -12.46
C HIS A 27 -9.35 -20.90 -11.49
N ASN A 28 -10.27 -20.38 -10.65
CA ASN A 28 -9.99 -19.37 -9.64
C ASN A 28 -10.86 -19.59 -8.40
N ILE A 29 -10.60 -18.80 -7.36
CA ILE A 29 -11.46 -18.67 -6.18
C ILE A 29 -11.94 -17.22 -6.11
N GLU A 30 -13.24 -17.01 -6.13
CA GLU A 30 -13.84 -15.69 -6.15
C GLU A 30 -14.87 -15.54 -5.02
N PHE A 31 -14.81 -14.40 -4.31
CA PHE A 31 -15.75 -14.09 -3.23
C PHE A 31 -16.86 -13.11 -3.64
N ASP A 32 -16.71 -12.43 -4.79
CA ASP A 32 -17.78 -11.61 -5.38
C ASP A 32 -18.58 -12.44 -6.38
N SER A 33 -19.79 -12.87 -5.99
CA SER A 33 -20.66 -13.71 -6.83
C SER A 33 -20.95 -13.13 -8.21
N ARG A 34 -20.77 -11.82 -8.41
CA ARG A 34 -20.98 -11.13 -9.71
C ARG A 34 -19.79 -11.28 -10.67
N LYS A 35 -18.62 -11.69 -10.15
CA LYS A 35 -17.36 -11.86 -10.90
C LYS A 35 -17.05 -13.32 -11.19
N ILE A 36 -17.84 -14.25 -10.67
CA ILE A 36 -17.70 -15.68 -10.92
C ILE A 36 -17.70 -15.96 -12.43
N GLN A 37 -16.79 -16.81 -12.84
CA GLN A 37 -16.67 -17.36 -14.18
C GLN A 37 -16.84 -18.88 -14.14
N GLU A 38 -17.07 -19.49 -15.32
CA GLU A 38 -17.20 -20.94 -15.43
C GLU A 38 -15.93 -21.65 -14.95
N GLY A 39 -16.08 -22.62 -14.04
CA GLY A 39 -14.98 -23.35 -13.44
C GLY A 39 -14.39 -22.75 -12.14
N ASP A 40 -14.95 -21.64 -11.66
CA ASP A 40 -14.51 -21.05 -10.40
C ASP A 40 -15.08 -21.76 -9.17
N LEU A 41 -14.36 -21.66 -8.05
CA LEU A 41 -14.83 -22.00 -6.71
C LEU A 41 -15.31 -20.71 -6.01
N PHE A 42 -16.56 -20.70 -5.55
CA PHE A 42 -17.10 -19.57 -4.81
C PHE A 42 -16.67 -19.62 -3.34
N LEU A 43 -16.26 -18.48 -2.79
CA LEU A 43 -15.86 -18.29 -1.39
C LEU A 43 -16.89 -17.39 -0.68
N PRO A 44 -17.83 -17.94 0.08
CA PRO A 44 -18.84 -17.16 0.81
C PRO A 44 -18.24 -16.61 2.11
N LEU A 45 -17.72 -15.38 2.07
CA LEU A 45 -17.20 -14.70 3.24
C LEU A 45 -18.31 -14.03 4.05
N LYS A 46 -18.15 -14.02 5.38
CA LYS A 46 -19.00 -13.26 6.29
C LYS A 46 -18.49 -11.82 6.41
N GLY A 47 -19.35 -10.87 6.15
CA GLY A 47 -19.10 -9.44 6.25
C GLY A 47 -20.34 -8.70 6.72
N ALA A 48 -20.66 -7.55 6.14
CA ALA A 48 -21.91 -6.85 6.40
C ALA A 48 -23.15 -7.71 6.03
N ARG A 49 -22.99 -8.64 5.12
CA ARG A 49 -23.94 -9.72 4.79
C ARG A 49 -23.23 -11.05 4.80
N ASP A 50 -23.96 -12.12 5.10
CA ASP A 50 -23.41 -13.48 5.00
C ASP A 50 -23.32 -13.88 3.51
N GLY A 51 -22.10 -14.20 3.07
CA GLY A 51 -21.81 -14.63 1.69
C GLY A 51 -22.55 -15.89 1.27
N HIS A 52 -22.95 -16.77 2.21
CA HIS A 52 -23.73 -17.98 1.89
C HIS A 52 -25.07 -17.66 1.20
N ALA A 53 -25.66 -16.48 1.45
CA ALA A 53 -26.87 -16.04 0.76
C ALA A 53 -26.68 -15.84 -0.76
N PHE A 54 -25.45 -15.80 -1.26
CA PHE A 54 -25.14 -15.58 -2.67
C PHE A 54 -24.69 -16.85 -3.40
N ILE A 55 -24.72 -18.02 -2.76
CA ILE A 55 -24.32 -19.30 -3.38
C ILE A 55 -25.14 -19.58 -4.65
N GLU A 56 -26.45 -19.44 -4.60
CA GLU A 56 -27.30 -19.66 -5.78
C GLU A 56 -26.93 -18.71 -6.94
N THR A 57 -26.64 -17.45 -6.62
CA THR A 57 -26.20 -16.46 -7.61
C THR A 57 -24.85 -16.85 -8.23
N ALA A 58 -23.90 -17.32 -7.42
CA ALA A 58 -22.60 -17.76 -7.90
C ALA A 58 -22.73 -18.97 -8.86
N PHE A 59 -23.57 -19.94 -8.53
CA PHE A 59 -23.83 -21.08 -9.43
C PHE A 59 -24.55 -20.68 -10.71
N ALA A 60 -25.46 -19.72 -10.64
CA ALA A 60 -26.10 -19.15 -11.85
C ALA A 60 -25.10 -18.44 -12.78
N GLN A 61 -23.95 -18.00 -12.26
CA GLN A 61 -22.85 -17.41 -13.03
C GLN A 61 -21.81 -18.43 -13.50
N GLY A 62 -21.88 -19.71 -13.07
CA GLY A 62 -20.97 -20.76 -13.53
C GLY A 62 -19.99 -21.29 -12.48
N ALA A 63 -20.21 -21.01 -11.20
CA ALA A 63 -19.42 -21.64 -10.15
C ALA A 63 -19.51 -23.17 -10.24
N LEU A 64 -18.37 -23.84 -10.14
CA LEU A 64 -18.28 -25.31 -10.14
C LEU A 64 -18.61 -25.91 -8.78
N ALA A 65 -18.15 -25.27 -7.72
CA ALA A 65 -18.35 -25.64 -6.33
C ALA A 65 -18.29 -24.40 -5.43
N THR A 66 -18.62 -24.56 -4.16
CA THR A 66 -18.46 -23.50 -3.14
C THR A 66 -17.83 -24.07 -1.87
N PHE A 67 -17.15 -23.23 -1.09
CA PHE A 67 -16.99 -23.52 0.33
C PHE A 67 -18.33 -23.30 1.03
N ALA A 68 -18.55 -23.98 2.15
CA ALA A 68 -19.71 -23.74 3.00
C ALA A 68 -19.42 -24.14 4.46
N GLU A 69 -19.94 -23.40 5.42
CA GLU A 69 -19.83 -23.71 6.85
C GLU A 69 -21.03 -24.57 7.34
N GLN A 70 -21.97 -24.81 6.45
CA GLN A 70 -23.17 -25.63 6.69
C GLN A 70 -23.53 -26.44 5.45
N GLU A 71 -24.47 -27.40 5.58
CA GLU A 71 -24.98 -28.11 4.42
C GLU A 71 -25.76 -27.19 3.49
N VAL A 72 -25.46 -27.28 2.19
CA VAL A 72 -26.11 -26.54 1.11
C VAL A 72 -26.47 -27.52 -0.02
N ALA A 73 -27.43 -27.11 -0.87
CA ALA A 73 -27.92 -28.00 -1.94
C ALA A 73 -26.92 -28.14 -3.10
N GLN A 74 -26.07 -27.15 -3.29
CA GLN A 74 -25.09 -27.10 -4.38
C GLN A 74 -23.84 -27.92 -4.04
N PRO A 75 -23.03 -28.34 -5.05
CA PRO A 75 -21.72 -28.96 -4.85
C PRO A 75 -20.86 -28.07 -3.95
N HIS A 76 -20.44 -28.62 -2.80
CA HIS A 76 -19.68 -27.84 -1.82
C HIS A 76 -18.61 -28.63 -1.10
N LEU A 77 -17.64 -27.90 -0.59
CA LEU A 77 -16.64 -28.35 0.37
C LEU A 77 -17.00 -27.75 1.73
N ARG A 78 -17.45 -28.61 2.65
CA ARG A 78 -17.81 -28.18 3.99
C ARG A 78 -16.59 -27.98 4.85
N VAL A 79 -16.42 -26.75 5.35
CA VAL A 79 -15.30 -26.33 6.20
C VAL A 79 -15.84 -25.73 7.51
N GLU A 80 -15.00 -25.64 8.51
CA GLU A 80 -15.36 -25.02 9.78
C GLU A 80 -15.47 -23.49 9.65
N ASP A 81 -14.52 -22.88 8.92
CA ASP A 81 -14.47 -21.45 8.61
C ASP A 81 -13.94 -21.24 7.17
N CYS A 82 -14.71 -20.52 6.36
CA CYS A 82 -14.40 -20.30 4.95
C CYS A 82 -13.14 -19.43 4.77
N LEU A 83 -12.91 -18.45 5.65
CA LEU A 83 -11.74 -17.58 5.58
C LEU A 83 -10.47 -18.35 5.95
N GLU A 84 -10.50 -19.15 7.02
CA GLU A 84 -9.36 -20.01 7.40
C GLU A 84 -9.02 -21.03 6.32
N ALA A 85 -10.04 -21.64 5.71
CA ALA A 85 -9.85 -22.58 4.59
C ALA A 85 -9.16 -21.90 3.41
N PHE A 86 -9.57 -20.68 3.08
CA PHE A 86 -8.96 -19.87 2.02
C PHE A 86 -7.50 -19.52 2.32
N GLN A 87 -7.19 -19.13 3.55
CA GLN A 87 -5.84 -18.81 4.01
C GLN A 87 -4.92 -20.05 3.99
N LYS A 88 -5.41 -21.20 4.47
CA LYS A 88 -4.69 -22.49 4.39
C LYS A 88 -4.35 -22.86 2.94
N LEU A 89 -5.32 -22.62 2.04
CA LEU A 89 -5.10 -22.90 0.63
C LEU A 89 -4.05 -21.99 0.01
N ALA A 90 -4.06 -20.70 0.32
CA ALA A 90 -3.04 -19.76 -0.15
C ALA A 90 -1.65 -20.12 0.38
N GLN A 91 -1.53 -20.48 1.67
CA GLN A 91 -0.26 -20.95 2.24
C GLN A 91 0.26 -22.19 1.52
N TYR A 92 -0.60 -23.19 1.32
CA TYR A 92 -0.23 -24.42 0.58
C TYR A 92 0.20 -24.10 -0.86
N TYR A 93 -0.50 -23.17 -1.53
CA TYR A 93 -0.20 -22.83 -2.92
C TYR A 93 1.18 -22.18 -3.06
N LEU A 94 1.57 -21.30 -2.13
CA LEU A 94 2.93 -20.75 -2.06
C LEU A 94 3.99 -21.85 -1.86
N GLU A 95 3.72 -22.80 -0.98
CA GLU A 95 4.63 -23.93 -0.72
C GLU A 95 4.74 -24.85 -1.96
N LYS A 96 3.61 -25.18 -2.60
CA LYS A 96 3.55 -26.03 -3.81
C LYS A 96 4.30 -25.41 -4.99
N THR A 97 4.13 -24.12 -5.21
CA THR A 97 4.75 -23.42 -6.34
C THR A 97 6.20 -23.03 -6.06
N ALA A 98 6.63 -23.11 -4.81
CA ALA A 98 7.96 -22.68 -4.34
C ALA A 98 8.34 -21.24 -4.75
N VAL A 99 7.33 -20.41 -4.96
CA VAL A 99 7.51 -18.99 -5.31
C VAL A 99 8.20 -18.27 -4.15
N GLU A 100 9.18 -17.42 -4.46
CA GLU A 100 9.87 -16.68 -3.42
C GLU A 100 9.11 -15.38 -3.08
N VAL A 101 8.85 -15.20 -1.79
CA VAL A 101 8.03 -14.11 -1.27
C VAL A 101 8.89 -12.97 -0.72
N ILE A 102 8.61 -11.77 -1.17
CA ILE A 102 9.09 -10.50 -0.60
C ILE A 102 7.90 -9.80 0.06
N ALA A 103 7.98 -9.53 1.36
CA ALA A 103 6.90 -8.89 2.12
C ALA A 103 7.24 -7.45 2.46
N VAL A 104 6.26 -6.54 2.34
CA VAL A 104 6.43 -5.12 2.62
C VAL A 104 5.32 -4.61 3.53
N THR A 105 5.70 -3.99 4.66
CA THR A 105 4.79 -3.24 5.54
C THR A 105 5.36 -1.89 5.92
N GLY A 106 4.59 -1.10 6.66
CA GLY A 106 4.97 0.24 7.16
C GLY A 106 3.76 1.16 7.28
N SER A 107 3.91 2.27 7.95
CA SER A 107 2.86 3.30 8.03
C SER A 107 2.67 4.01 6.69
N ASN A 108 3.78 4.35 6.03
CA ASN A 108 3.82 5.00 4.70
C ASN A 108 4.83 4.28 3.80
N GLY A 109 4.74 4.48 2.49
CA GLY A 109 5.70 3.94 1.51
C GLY A 109 5.47 2.50 1.08
N LYS A 110 4.59 1.72 1.72
CA LYS A 110 4.33 0.30 1.36
C LYS A 110 4.10 0.08 -0.13
N THR A 111 3.07 0.69 -0.67
CA THR A 111 2.65 0.50 -2.07
C THR A 111 3.71 0.98 -3.05
N THR A 112 4.31 2.15 -2.79
CA THR A 112 5.38 2.70 -3.63
C THR A 112 6.60 1.76 -3.63
N THR A 113 7.03 1.30 -2.45
CA THR A 113 8.15 0.35 -2.33
C THR A 113 7.84 -0.98 -3.00
N LYS A 114 6.63 -1.52 -2.82
CA LYS A 114 6.15 -2.73 -3.50
C LYS A 114 6.19 -2.57 -5.03
N ASP A 115 5.73 -1.43 -5.56
CA ASP A 115 5.73 -1.17 -7.00
C ASP A 115 7.16 -1.08 -7.55
N MET A 116 8.06 -0.39 -6.84
CA MET A 116 9.47 -0.29 -7.19
C MET A 116 10.19 -1.63 -7.11
N ILE A 117 9.95 -2.44 -6.06
CA ILE A 117 10.51 -3.79 -5.94
C ILE A 117 10.04 -4.66 -7.11
N GLN A 118 8.76 -4.64 -7.44
CA GLN A 118 8.24 -5.43 -8.55
C GLN A 118 8.87 -5.00 -9.88
N ALA A 119 9.05 -3.71 -10.12
CA ALA A 119 9.72 -3.23 -11.34
C ALA A 119 11.16 -3.74 -11.43
N VAL A 120 11.93 -3.62 -10.35
CA VAL A 120 13.32 -4.11 -10.28
C VAL A 120 13.39 -5.62 -10.49
N LEU A 121 12.56 -6.40 -9.80
CA LEU A 121 12.58 -7.86 -9.90
C LEU A 121 12.17 -8.34 -11.31
N SER A 122 11.29 -7.61 -11.98
CA SER A 122 10.83 -7.95 -13.33
C SER A 122 11.92 -7.87 -14.42
N GLU A 123 13.05 -7.24 -14.13
CA GLU A 123 14.23 -7.24 -15.02
C GLU A 123 14.91 -8.63 -15.14
N LYS A 124 14.60 -9.53 -14.23
CA LYS A 124 15.22 -10.87 -14.19
C LYS A 124 14.22 -12.01 -13.98
N TYR A 125 13.12 -11.75 -13.28
CA TYR A 125 12.18 -12.77 -12.83
C TYR A 125 10.76 -12.47 -13.29
N LYS A 126 9.95 -13.49 -13.50
CA LYS A 126 8.50 -13.35 -13.64
C LYS A 126 7.91 -12.98 -12.27
N THR A 127 7.59 -11.71 -12.11
CA THR A 127 7.25 -11.13 -10.82
C THR A 127 5.79 -10.69 -10.77
N TYR A 128 5.07 -11.14 -9.74
CA TYR A 128 3.72 -10.69 -9.42
C TYR A 128 3.70 -9.86 -8.13
N LYS A 129 2.66 -9.08 -7.90
CA LYS A 129 2.53 -8.26 -6.69
C LYS A 129 1.09 -8.10 -6.24
N THR A 130 0.88 -7.71 -4.97
CA THR A 130 -0.40 -7.25 -4.45
C THR A 130 -1.02 -6.20 -5.36
N GLN A 131 -2.24 -6.44 -5.82
CA GLN A 131 -3.02 -5.50 -6.62
C GLN A 131 -3.84 -4.58 -5.71
N GLY A 132 -3.93 -3.30 -6.08
CA GLY A 132 -4.72 -2.33 -5.30
C GLY A 132 -4.34 -2.34 -3.81
N ASN A 133 -5.34 -2.50 -2.95
CA ASN A 133 -5.24 -2.58 -1.50
C ASN A 133 -5.53 -3.99 -0.94
N TYR A 134 -5.33 -5.06 -1.74
CA TYR A 134 -5.51 -6.45 -1.29
C TYR A 134 -4.41 -6.91 -0.36
N ASN A 135 -4.25 -6.21 0.78
CA ASN A 135 -3.14 -6.34 1.71
C ASN A 135 -3.55 -6.80 3.13
N ASN A 136 -4.78 -7.29 3.28
CA ASN A 136 -5.33 -7.81 4.53
C ASN A 136 -5.53 -9.34 4.49
N GLU A 137 -6.19 -9.92 5.51
CA GLU A 137 -6.43 -11.35 5.71
C GLU A 137 -7.27 -12.03 4.60
N ILE A 138 -7.93 -11.24 3.75
CA ILE A 138 -8.67 -11.70 2.56
C ILE A 138 -7.88 -11.39 1.30
N GLY A 139 -7.39 -10.15 1.17
CA GLY A 139 -6.77 -9.65 -0.05
C GLY A 139 -5.42 -10.28 -0.36
N MET A 140 -4.61 -10.59 0.65
CA MET A 140 -3.32 -11.25 0.42
C MET A 140 -3.50 -12.70 -0.05
N PRO A 141 -4.33 -13.57 0.58
CA PRO A 141 -4.65 -14.89 0.03
C PRO A 141 -5.23 -14.84 -1.39
N TYR A 142 -6.11 -13.86 -1.66
CA TYR A 142 -6.64 -13.62 -3.01
C TYR A 142 -5.51 -13.32 -4.00
N THR A 143 -4.59 -12.42 -3.67
CA THR A 143 -3.42 -12.11 -4.50
C THR A 143 -2.60 -13.38 -4.81
N VAL A 144 -2.33 -14.21 -3.81
CA VAL A 144 -1.55 -15.44 -3.95
C VAL A 144 -2.23 -16.45 -4.91
N LEU A 145 -3.53 -16.66 -4.75
CA LEU A 145 -4.26 -17.64 -5.54
C LEU A 145 -4.58 -17.18 -6.97
N HIS A 146 -4.43 -15.87 -7.24
CA HIS A 146 -4.60 -15.27 -8.57
C HIS A 146 -3.28 -14.95 -9.27
N MET A 147 -2.13 -15.28 -8.68
CA MET A 147 -0.85 -15.08 -9.36
C MET A 147 -0.75 -15.99 -10.60
N PRO A 148 -0.12 -15.54 -11.69
CA PRO A 148 0.18 -16.37 -12.85
C PRO A 148 0.96 -17.64 -12.44
N ASP A 149 0.69 -18.75 -13.12
CA ASP A 149 1.31 -20.05 -12.78
C ASP A 149 2.83 -20.11 -12.95
N ASP A 150 3.36 -19.21 -13.75
CA ASP A 150 4.80 -19.11 -14.03
C ASP A 150 5.51 -18.03 -13.18
N THR A 151 4.84 -17.55 -12.13
CA THR A 151 5.41 -16.57 -11.19
C THR A 151 6.60 -17.16 -10.44
N GLU A 152 7.74 -16.48 -10.48
CA GLU A 152 8.95 -16.86 -9.76
C GLU A 152 9.14 -16.08 -8.45
N LYS A 153 8.70 -14.81 -8.43
CA LYS A 153 8.77 -13.92 -7.27
C LYS A 153 7.42 -13.23 -7.05
N ILE A 154 7.01 -13.12 -5.79
CA ILE A 154 5.81 -12.36 -5.43
C ILE A 154 6.12 -11.31 -4.37
N VAL A 155 5.65 -10.07 -4.61
CA VAL A 155 5.79 -8.94 -3.67
C VAL A 155 4.46 -8.71 -2.97
N LEU A 156 4.38 -9.06 -1.70
CA LEU A 156 3.17 -8.97 -0.90
C LEU A 156 3.21 -7.74 0.01
N GLU A 157 2.25 -6.85 -0.19
CA GLU A 157 1.99 -5.75 0.74
C GLU A 157 1.17 -6.26 1.91
N MET A 158 1.56 -5.92 3.16
CA MET A 158 0.88 -6.32 4.38
C MET A 158 0.39 -5.11 5.16
N GLY A 159 -0.93 -4.99 5.26
CA GLY A 159 -1.65 -4.00 6.07
C GLY A 159 -2.05 -4.56 7.43
N MET A 160 -2.49 -3.68 8.33
CA MET A 160 -3.06 -4.07 9.63
C MET A 160 -4.09 -3.05 10.11
N ASP A 161 -5.13 -3.54 10.75
CA ASP A 161 -6.10 -2.78 11.51
C ASP A 161 -6.08 -3.21 13.00
N ARG A 162 -5.45 -4.35 13.32
CA ARG A 162 -5.32 -4.92 14.68
C ARG A 162 -3.92 -5.48 14.90
N LEU A 163 -3.53 -5.59 16.17
CA LEU A 163 -2.34 -6.37 16.55
C LEU A 163 -2.55 -7.83 16.17
N GLY A 164 -1.52 -8.42 15.54
CA GLY A 164 -1.55 -9.80 15.07
C GLY A 164 -1.91 -9.98 13.60
N ASP A 165 -2.50 -8.97 12.93
CA ASP A 165 -2.86 -9.07 11.51
C ASP A 165 -1.63 -9.36 10.63
N ILE A 166 -0.55 -8.59 10.80
CA ILE A 166 0.68 -8.79 10.04
C ILE A 166 1.37 -10.12 10.43
N ASP A 167 1.28 -10.53 11.71
CA ASP A 167 1.76 -11.85 12.14
C ASP A 167 1.09 -12.98 11.36
N LEU A 168 -0.24 -12.92 11.23
CA LEU A 168 -1.02 -13.89 10.44
C LEU A 168 -0.57 -13.89 8.98
N LEU A 169 -0.55 -12.71 8.35
CA LEU A 169 -0.16 -12.57 6.94
C LEU A 169 1.26 -13.09 6.70
N SER A 170 2.20 -12.76 7.59
CA SER A 170 3.58 -13.22 7.51
C SER A 170 3.71 -14.73 7.64
N LYS A 171 2.96 -15.35 8.57
CA LYS A 171 2.95 -16.82 8.75
C LYS A 171 2.39 -17.56 7.54
N ILE A 172 1.39 -17.00 6.87
CA ILE A 172 0.85 -17.54 5.61
C ILE A 172 1.89 -17.39 4.50
N ALA A 173 2.50 -16.21 4.38
CA ALA A 173 3.37 -15.85 3.27
C ALA A 173 4.79 -16.44 3.36
N LYS A 174 5.31 -16.70 4.56
CA LYS A 174 6.69 -17.16 4.84
C LYS A 174 7.75 -16.45 4.01
N PRO A 175 7.88 -15.12 4.14
CA PRO A 175 8.76 -14.33 3.28
C PRO A 175 10.24 -14.69 3.43
N LYS A 176 10.98 -14.61 2.32
CA LYS A 176 12.45 -14.66 2.29
C LYS A 176 13.06 -13.30 2.65
N ILE A 177 12.41 -12.22 2.22
CA ILE A 177 12.79 -10.84 2.52
C ILE A 177 11.56 -10.14 3.09
N ALA A 178 11.71 -9.50 4.24
CA ALA A 178 10.66 -8.73 4.90
C ALA A 178 11.13 -7.29 5.14
N LEU A 179 10.31 -6.30 4.73
CA LEU A 179 10.64 -4.88 4.85
C LEU A 179 9.60 -4.14 5.70
N VAL A 180 10.10 -3.29 6.60
CA VAL A 180 9.31 -2.27 7.29
C VAL A 180 9.76 -0.90 6.80
N THR A 181 8.95 -0.21 6.00
CA THR A 181 9.35 1.04 5.34
C THR A 181 9.47 2.22 6.30
N LEU A 182 8.48 2.41 7.18
CA LEU A 182 8.43 3.52 8.12
C LEU A 182 7.45 3.22 9.26
N ILE A 183 7.75 3.71 10.46
CA ILE A 183 6.82 3.73 11.60
C ILE A 183 6.32 5.16 11.80
N GLY A 184 5.06 5.40 11.50
CA GLY A 184 4.36 6.68 11.67
C GLY A 184 3.05 6.49 12.43
N GLU A 185 2.11 7.43 12.27
CA GLU A 185 0.87 7.51 13.04
C GLU A 185 -0.36 6.93 12.32
N SER A 186 -0.17 6.14 11.24
CA SER A 186 -1.31 5.48 10.57
C SER A 186 -2.02 4.53 11.52
N HIS A 187 -3.37 4.57 11.54
CA HIS A 187 -4.23 3.74 12.40
C HIS A 187 -4.03 4.00 13.91
N LEU A 188 -3.57 5.20 14.29
CA LEU A 188 -3.29 5.54 15.68
C LEU A 188 -4.52 5.37 16.60
N GLU A 189 -5.71 5.61 16.08
CA GLU A 189 -6.99 5.38 16.80
C GLU A 189 -7.12 3.94 17.32
N PHE A 190 -6.71 2.96 16.52
CA PHE A 190 -6.84 1.54 16.86
C PHE A 190 -5.70 1.03 17.75
N PHE A 191 -4.52 1.64 17.65
CA PHE A 191 -3.32 1.20 18.38
C PHE A 191 -2.99 2.08 19.59
N GLY A 192 -3.55 3.27 19.68
CA GLY A 192 -3.37 4.21 20.78
C GLY A 192 -1.99 4.89 20.81
N THR A 193 -0.93 4.18 20.46
CA THR A 193 0.44 4.69 20.49
C THR A 193 1.26 4.27 19.27
N ARG A 194 2.26 5.09 18.90
CA ARG A 194 3.24 4.75 17.87
C ARG A 194 4.05 3.49 18.23
N ASP A 195 4.25 3.24 19.51
CA ASP A 195 4.91 2.03 20.01
C ASP A 195 4.11 0.75 19.66
N LYS A 196 2.79 0.77 19.83
CA LYS A 196 1.92 -0.33 19.43
C LYS A 196 1.83 -0.50 17.92
N ILE A 197 1.93 0.57 17.16
CA ILE A 197 2.05 0.50 15.70
C ILE A 197 3.36 -0.18 15.31
N ALA A 198 4.47 0.14 15.98
CA ALA A 198 5.75 -0.53 15.77
C ALA A 198 5.67 -2.02 16.09
N GLU A 199 5.07 -2.41 17.22
CA GLU A 199 4.81 -3.80 17.59
C GLU A 199 4.07 -4.55 16.48
N GLY A 200 2.93 -4.01 16.04
CA GLY A 200 2.12 -4.65 14.99
C GLY A 200 2.86 -4.80 13.67
N LYS A 201 3.64 -3.77 13.23
CA LYS A 201 4.40 -3.86 11.97
C LYS A 201 5.57 -4.83 12.04
N LEU A 202 6.23 -4.94 13.19
CA LEU A 202 7.27 -5.95 13.42
C LEU A 202 6.72 -7.39 13.46
N GLY A 203 5.39 -7.57 13.46
CA GLY A 203 4.75 -8.86 13.20
C GLY A 203 5.16 -9.49 11.87
N ILE A 204 5.66 -8.70 10.91
CA ILE A 204 6.16 -9.21 9.62
C ILE A 204 7.29 -10.24 9.75
N LYS A 205 7.98 -10.26 10.88
CA LYS A 205 9.02 -11.25 11.20
C LYS A 205 8.47 -12.63 11.56
N ALA A 206 7.18 -12.74 11.92
CA ALA A 206 6.60 -13.96 12.51
C ALA A 206 6.65 -15.19 11.58
N GLY A 207 6.60 -14.95 10.27
CA GLY A 207 6.73 -15.99 9.24
C GLY A 207 8.03 -15.93 8.46
N LEU A 208 8.95 -15.01 8.81
CA LEU A 208 10.22 -14.87 8.09
C LEU A 208 11.00 -16.18 8.10
N ARG A 209 11.49 -16.59 6.94
CA ARG A 209 12.24 -17.85 6.80
C ARG A 209 13.53 -17.81 7.61
N PRO A 210 14.03 -18.94 8.12
CA PRO A 210 15.29 -18.99 8.91
C PRO A 210 16.51 -18.42 8.15
N ASP A 211 16.52 -18.56 6.84
CA ASP A 211 17.52 -18.03 5.93
C ASP A 211 17.12 -16.66 5.33
N GLY A 212 16.11 -16.03 5.91
CA GLY A 212 15.55 -14.76 5.46
C GLY A 212 16.24 -13.53 6.02
N GLU A 213 15.89 -12.36 5.48
CA GLU A 213 16.42 -11.07 5.89
C GLU A 213 15.32 -10.08 6.25
N LEU A 214 15.47 -9.41 7.40
CA LEU A 214 14.56 -8.36 7.87
C LEU A 214 15.21 -7.00 7.66
N ILE A 215 14.57 -6.15 6.84
CA ILE A 215 15.05 -4.79 6.52
C ILE A 215 14.17 -3.77 7.26
N VAL A 216 14.79 -2.93 8.09
CA VAL A 216 14.05 -2.05 9.01
C VAL A 216 14.65 -0.63 9.08
N PRO A 217 13.84 0.39 9.38
CA PRO A 217 14.34 1.75 9.57
C PRO A 217 15.21 1.88 10.83
N ALA A 218 16.10 2.86 10.83
CA ALA A 218 16.91 3.26 12.00
C ALA A 218 16.06 4.01 13.05
N ASP A 219 14.96 3.43 13.47
CA ASP A 219 14.07 3.98 14.47
C ASP A 219 14.21 3.22 15.80
N LYS A 220 14.62 3.92 16.86
CA LYS A 220 14.86 3.30 18.17
C LYS A 220 13.64 2.60 18.75
N ILE A 221 12.42 3.02 18.34
CA ILE A 221 11.17 2.45 18.86
C ILE A 221 11.02 0.95 18.53
N ILE A 222 11.64 0.48 17.43
CA ILE A 222 11.55 -0.92 17.01
C ILE A 222 12.52 -1.85 17.72
N ASN A 223 13.58 -1.33 18.38
CA ASN A 223 14.70 -2.13 18.89
C ASN A 223 14.27 -3.28 19.79
N LYS A 224 13.29 -3.04 20.66
CA LYS A 224 12.79 -4.07 21.60
C LYS A 224 11.98 -5.18 20.94
N TYR A 225 11.56 -4.98 19.69
CA TYR A 225 10.78 -5.94 18.93
C TYR A 225 11.61 -6.76 17.94
N LEU A 226 12.88 -6.41 17.76
CA LEU A 226 13.75 -7.10 16.81
C LEU A 226 14.10 -8.52 17.30
N PRO A 227 14.11 -9.53 16.43
CA PRO A 227 14.54 -10.89 16.76
C PRO A 227 16.08 -10.95 16.94
N ALA A 228 16.54 -11.82 17.84
CA ALA A 228 17.99 -11.96 18.12
C ALA A 228 18.73 -12.77 17.04
N ASP A 229 18.06 -13.79 16.45
CA ASP A 229 18.70 -14.79 15.60
C ASP A 229 18.32 -14.64 14.11
N THR A 230 18.11 -13.40 13.66
CA THR A 230 17.71 -13.09 12.28
C THR A 230 18.69 -12.11 11.65
N LYS A 231 19.02 -12.30 10.39
CA LYS A 231 19.76 -11.30 9.63
C LYS A 231 18.94 -10.03 9.52
N ILE A 232 19.44 -8.93 10.06
CA ILE A 232 18.79 -7.62 10.07
C ILE A 232 19.67 -6.65 9.31
N THR A 233 19.08 -5.93 8.36
CA THR A 233 19.68 -4.79 7.69
C THR A 233 18.94 -3.52 8.11
N ARG A 234 19.64 -2.54 8.63
CA ARG A 234 19.10 -1.24 9.00
C ARG A 234 19.30 -0.23 7.89
N PHE A 235 18.33 0.62 7.69
CA PHE A 235 18.46 1.73 6.76
C PHE A 235 18.22 3.09 7.43
N GLY A 236 18.95 4.07 6.97
CA GLY A 236 18.89 5.44 7.45
C GLY A 236 20.30 6.06 7.46
N PRO A 237 20.45 7.34 7.81
CA PRO A 237 21.77 7.96 7.88
C PRO A 237 22.74 7.18 8.78
N ASP A 238 23.93 6.88 8.25
CA ASP A 238 25.00 6.16 8.93
C ASP A 238 24.68 4.71 9.36
N GLU A 239 23.65 4.09 8.77
CA GLU A 239 23.29 2.69 8.97
C GLU A 239 23.86 1.78 7.87
N ASP A 240 23.42 0.50 7.81
CA ASP A 240 23.93 -0.49 6.85
C ASP A 240 23.72 -0.05 5.40
N ILE A 241 22.54 0.51 5.10
CA ILE A 241 22.20 1.05 3.78
C ILE A 241 21.60 2.46 3.89
N PHE A 242 22.08 3.37 3.08
CA PHE A 242 21.61 4.77 3.07
C PHE A 242 21.85 5.47 1.73
N VAL A 243 21.09 6.54 1.52
CA VAL A 243 21.26 7.49 0.41
C VAL A 243 22.42 8.41 0.73
N THR A 244 23.43 8.49 -0.15
CA THR A 244 24.65 9.29 0.05
C THR A 244 24.55 10.70 -0.52
N GLN A 245 23.97 10.83 -1.73
CA GLN A 245 23.71 12.11 -2.40
C GLN A 245 22.29 12.12 -2.93
N LEU A 246 21.67 13.29 -2.98
CA LEU A 246 20.30 13.44 -3.43
C LEU A 246 20.13 14.80 -4.13
N ILE A 247 19.58 14.78 -5.36
CA ILE A 247 19.27 15.93 -6.18
C ILE A 247 17.78 15.88 -6.52
N GLU A 248 17.02 16.87 -6.07
CA GLU A 248 15.59 16.97 -6.35
C GLU A 248 15.31 17.90 -7.53
N HIS A 249 14.48 17.44 -8.46
CA HIS A 249 13.87 18.24 -9.50
C HIS A 249 12.35 18.25 -9.29
N LYS A 250 11.64 19.01 -10.13
CA LYS A 250 10.18 19.15 -10.03
C LYS A 250 9.46 17.79 -10.10
N ASP A 251 9.84 16.95 -11.02
CA ASP A 251 9.14 15.72 -11.42
C ASP A 251 10.00 14.46 -11.32
N GLN A 252 11.25 14.60 -10.90
CA GLN A 252 12.19 13.49 -10.76
C GLN A 252 13.15 13.72 -9.61
N LEU A 253 13.80 12.67 -9.19
CA LEU A 253 14.76 12.63 -8.12
C LEU A 253 15.95 11.77 -8.53
N SER A 254 17.19 12.28 -8.40
CA SER A 254 18.41 11.51 -8.59
C SER A 254 19.13 11.32 -7.26
N PHE A 255 19.66 10.12 -7.02
CA PHE A 255 20.38 9.81 -5.80
C PHE A 255 21.41 8.70 -6.00
N THR A 256 22.41 8.67 -5.10
CA THR A 256 23.38 7.59 -4.97
C THR A 256 23.21 6.89 -3.62
N THR A 257 23.72 5.68 -3.49
CA THR A 257 23.67 4.89 -2.26
C THR A 257 25.05 4.44 -1.84
N ASN A 258 25.21 3.97 -0.61
CA ASN A 258 26.49 3.43 -0.13
C ASN A 258 26.79 2.00 -0.59
N PHE A 259 25.91 1.38 -1.41
CA PHE A 259 26.05 -0.02 -1.82
C PHE A 259 25.95 -0.27 -3.33
N LEU A 260 25.64 0.75 -4.13
CA LEU A 260 25.67 0.70 -5.61
C LEU A 260 26.61 1.80 -6.12
N ASP A 261 27.28 1.53 -7.22
CA ASP A 261 28.16 2.50 -7.89
C ASP A 261 27.38 3.44 -8.81
N GLU A 262 26.22 2.99 -9.32
CA GLU A 262 25.37 3.74 -10.25
C GLU A 262 24.47 4.77 -9.55
N GLU A 263 24.39 5.97 -10.14
CA GLU A 263 23.37 6.95 -9.78
C GLU A 263 22.00 6.50 -10.29
N ILE A 264 20.98 6.53 -9.42
CA ILE A 264 19.61 6.17 -9.73
C ILE A 264 18.78 7.44 -9.90
N THR A 265 17.97 7.49 -10.96
CA THR A 265 16.96 8.54 -11.16
C THR A 265 15.58 7.89 -11.17
N ILE A 266 14.63 8.48 -10.44
CA ILE A 266 13.22 8.03 -10.40
C ILE A 266 12.29 9.16 -10.87
N PRO A 267 11.20 8.86 -11.59
CA PRO A 267 10.29 9.86 -12.16
C PRO A 267 9.24 10.37 -11.15
N VAL A 268 9.65 10.59 -9.92
CA VAL A 268 8.79 11.12 -8.85
C VAL A 268 9.60 11.98 -7.89
N PRO A 269 9.05 13.10 -7.38
CA PRO A 269 9.72 13.94 -6.40
C PRO A 269 9.62 13.36 -4.98
N GLY A 270 10.37 13.96 -4.06
CA GLY A 270 10.29 13.73 -2.61
C GLY A 270 11.36 12.78 -2.07
N LYS A 271 12.13 13.27 -1.11
CA LYS A 271 13.24 12.53 -0.47
C LYS A 271 12.83 11.14 0.07
N PHE A 272 11.60 11.03 0.57
CA PHE A 272 11.06 9.74 1.04
C PHE A 272 10.95 8.71 -0.08
N ASN A 273 10.77 9.14 -1.34
CA ASN A 273 10.76 8.23 -2.50
C ASN A 273 12.17 7.76 -2.86
N ALA A 274 13.23 8.52 -2.55
CA ALA A 274 14.61 8.01 -2.65
C ALA A 274 14.82 6.84 -1.69
N THR A 275 14.31 6.93 -0.45
CA THR A 275 14.36 5.82 0.51
C THR A 275 13.58 4.61 0.00
N ASN A 276 12.37 4.79 -0.54
CA ASN A 276 11.59 3.68 -1.10
C ASN A 276 12.32 3.01 -2.28
N ALA A 277 12.94 3.80 -3.16
CA ALA A 277 13.70 3.31 -4.31
C ALA A 277 15.01 2.64 -3.88
N MET A 278 15.71 3.17 -2.88
CA MET A 278 16.89 2.55 -2.27
C MET A 278 16.56 1.16 -1.72
N LEU A 279 15.43 1.01 -1.01
CA LEU A 279 14.97 -0.28 -0.51
C LEU A 279 14.70 -1.27 -1.65
N ALA A 280 14.07 -0.82 -2.73
CA ALA A 280 13.83 -1.65 -3.91
C ALA A 280 15.15 -2.04 -4.61
N ALA A 281 16.09 -1.11 -4.72
CA ALA A 281 17.42 -1.36 -5.27
C ALA A 281 18.19 -2.39 -4.43
N TYR A 282 18.11 -2.29 -3.10
CA TYR A 282 18.76 -3.23 -2.19
C TYR A 282 18.17 -4.65 -2.31
N VAL A 283 16.84 -4.78 -2.42
CA VAL A 283 16.18 -6.07 -2.71
C VAL A 283 16.67 -6.63 -4.06
N GLY A 284 16.82 -5.80 -5.08
CA GLY A 284 17.40 -6.19 -6.37
C GLY A 284 18.82 -6.74 -6.23
N LYS A 285 19.67 -6.06 -5.45
CA LYS A 285 21.03 -6.52 -5.15
C LYS A 285 21.05 -7.85 -4.41
N LEU A 286 20.18 -8.03 -3.40
CA LEU A 286 20.08 -9.31 -2.66
C LEU A 286 19.66 -10.49 -3.56
N LEU A 287 18.99 -10.22 -4.66
CA LEU A 287 18.52 -11.22 -5.63
C LEU A 287 19.35 -11.22 -6.93
N ASP A 288 20.60 -10.74 -6.87
CA ASP A 288 21.59 -10.76 -7.94
C ASP A 288 21.07 -10.15 -9.25
N ILE A 289 20.43 -8.99 -9.17
CA ILE A 289 20.07 -8.18 -10.33
C ILE A 289 21.19 -7.17 -10.59
N ASP A 290 21.63 -7.09 -11.84
CA ASP A 290 22.68 -6.17 -12.27
C ASP A 290 22.30 -4.71 -11.98
N GLU A 291 23.24 -3.89 -11.53
CA GLU A 291 23.02 -2.48 -11.17
C GLU A 291 22.42 -1.67 -12.32
N ALA A 292 22.88 -1.88 -13.55
CA ALA A 292 22.31 -1.23 -14.72
C ALA A 292 20.83 -1.56 -14.94
N LYS A 293 20.40 -2.79 -14.63
CA LYS A 293 19.00 -3.21 -14.70
C LYS A 293 18.19 -2.61 -13.56
N ILE A 294 18.72 -2.54 -12.34
CA ILE A 294 18.10 -1.86 -11.21
C ILE A 294 17.84 -0.39 -11.56
N LYS A 295 18.86 0.32 -12.06
CA LYS A 295 18.76 1.70 -12.53
C LYS A 295 17.70 1.86 -13.62
N HIS A 296 17.73 0.99 -14.65
CA HIS A 296 16.75 1.01 -15.74
C HIS A 296 15.32 0.86 -15.20
N ALA A 297 15.06 -0.14 -14.37
CA ALA A 297 13.74 -0.40 -13.80
C ALA A 297 13.19 0.77 -13.00
N LEU A 298 14.02 1.36 -12.14
CA LEU A 298 13.61 2.47 -11.28
C LEU A 298 13.38 3.77 -12.06
N SER A 299 14.13 4.00 -13.14
CA SER A 299 13.94 5.18 -14.00
C SER A 299 12.67 5.11 -14.86
N HIS A 300 12.08 3.93 -15.04
CA HIS A 300 10.87 3.70 -15.82
C HIS A 300 9.70 3.17 -14.98
N VAL A 301 9.80 3.23 -13.65
CA VAL A 301 8.79 2.67 -12.78
C VAL A 301 7.44 3.37 -12.94
N ALA A 302 6.39 2.57 -13.14
CA ALA A 302 5.00 3.05 -13.09
C ALA A 302 4.43 2.82 -11.69
N LEU A 303 4.20 3.90 -10.96
CA LEU A 303 3.64 3.85 -9.60
C LEU A 303 2.11 3.82 -9.60
N THR A 304 1.55 3.31 -8.54
CA THR A 304 0.10 3.38 -8.27
C THR A 304 -0.36 4.83 -8.24
N ARG A 305 -1.47 5.13 -8.94
CA ARG A 305 -2.04 6.49 -9.07
C ARG A 305 -2.32 7.16 -7.73
N ASN A 306 -2.36 8.50 -7.75
CA ASN A 306 -2.66 9.35 -6.60
C ASN A 306 -1.64 9.24 -5.45
N ARG A 307 -0.37 8.93 -5.78
CA ARG A 307 0.76 8.91 -4.85
C ARG A 307 1.90 9.76 -5.40
N THR A 308 1.96 11.01 -4.94
CA THR A 308 2.95 12.00 -5.39
C THR A 308 2.98 12.13 -6.92
N GLU A 309 1.80 12.14 -7.54
CA GLU A 309 1.61 12.10 -8.99
C GLU A 309 1.36 13.49 -9.55
N TRP A 310 2.20 13.93 -10.49
CA TRP A 310 1.96 15.16 -11.23
C TRP A 310 0.89 14.98 -12.31
N LYS A 311 -0.08 15.92 -12.34
CA LYS A 311 -1.15 16.01 -13.34
C LYS A 311 -1.24 17.45 -13.84
N LYS A 312 -1.98 17.64 -14.94
CA LYS A 312 -2.30 18.97 -15.46
C LYS A 312 -3.79 19.25 -15.30
N ALA A 313 -4.12 20.42 -14.78
CA ALA A 313 -5.49 20.94 -14.88
C ALA A 313 -5.82 21.31 -16.33
N SER A 314 -7.11 21.40 -16.67
CA SER A 314 -7.59 21.81 -18.00
C SER A 314 -7.09 23.19 -18.43
N ASN A 315 -6.87 24.08 -17.47
CA ASN A 315 -6.30 25.42 -17.72
C ASN A 315 -4.76 25.45 -17.81
N GLY A 316 -4.06 24.31 -17.60
CA GLY A 316 -2.61 24.17 -17.68
C GLY A 316 -1.88 24.21 -16.34
N ALA A 317 -2.54 24.48 -15.20
CA ALA A 317 -1.91 24.45 -13.89
C ALA A 317 -1.34 23.08 -13.54
N ASP A 318 -0.28 23.06 -12.75
CA ASP A 318 0.31 21.81 -12.24
C ASP A 318 -0.42 21.33 -10.99
N ILE A 319 -0.80 20.06 -10.96
CA ILE A 319 -1.44 19.44 -9.80
C ILE A 319 -0.54 18.32 -9.28
N LEU A 320 -0.07 18.42 -8.04
CA LEU A 320 0.59 17.34 -7.33
C LEU A 320 -0.45 16.58 -6.51
N SER A 321 -0.89 15.43 -7.01
CA SER A 321 -1.90 14.59 -6.38
C SER A 321 -1.24 13.58 -5.44
N ASP A 322 -1.54 13.68 -4.14
CA ASP A 322 -1.16 12.69 -3.11
C ASP A 322 -2.36 12.39 -2.18
N VAL A 323 -3.48 12.04 -2.81
CA VAL A 323 -4.82 11.97 -2.20
C VAL A 323 -5.24 10.57 -1.78
N TYR A 324 -4.33 9.59 -1.81
CA TYR A 324 -4.69 8.21 -1.46
C TYR A 324 -4.91 8.02 0.05
N ASN A 325 -4.05 8.60 0.91
CA ASN A 325 -4.20 8.56 2.37
C ASN A 325 -3.41 9.69 3.02
N ALA A 326 -3.74 10.04 4.26
CA ALA A 326 -3.04 11.05 5.04
C ALA A 326 -2.86 10.62 6.50
N ASN A 327 -1.69 10.96 7.05
CA ASN A 327 -1.36 10.95 8.46
C ASN A 327 -0.33 12.05 8.73
N PRO A 328 -0.03 12.42 9.98
CA PRO A 328 0.86 13.54 10.29
C PRO A 328 2.24 13.45 9.64
N THR A 329 2.88 12.28 9.68
CA THR A 329 4.19 12.07 9.03
C THR A 329 4.10 12.26 7.51
N ALA A 330 3.13 11.62 6.84
CA ALA A 330 2.96 11.75 5.38
C ALA A 330 2.61 13.18 4.96
N MET A 331 1.79 13.89 5.75
CA MET A 331 1.43 15.27 5.51
C MET A 331 2.66 16.19 5.55
N LYS A 332 3.51 16.03 6.57
CA LYS A 332 4.75 16.80 6.70
C LYS A 332 5.74 16.52 5.57
N LEU A 333 5.93 15.26 5.21
CA LEU A 333 6.84 14.85 4.14
C LEU A 333 6.45 15.42 2.78
N ILE A 334 5.17 15.40 2.42
CA ILE A 334 4.73 15.95 1.14
C ILE A 334 4.75 17.49 1.12
N LEU A 335 4.46 18.14 2.25
CA LEU A 335 4.61 19.58 2.40
C LEU A 335 6.06 20.01 2.23
N GLU A 336 7.02 19.33 2.87
CA GLU A 336 8.46 19.54 2.70
C GLU A 336 8.84 19.42 1.21
N THR A 337 8.42 18.33 0.56
CA THR A 337 8.66 18.08 -0.85
C THR A 337 8.09 19.21 -1.73
N PHE A 338 6.82 19.54 -1.56
CA PHE A 338 6.17 20.57 -2.38
C PHE A 338 6.82 21.93 -2.20
N GLN A 339 7.22 22.28 -0.99
CA GLN A 339 7.91 23.54 -0.69
C GLN A 339 9.33 23.61 -1.26
N ALA A 340 10.02 22.46 -1.38
CA ALA A 340 11.36 22.39 -1.98
C ALA A 340 11.34 22.54 -3.51
N ILE A 341 10.28 22.14 -4.18
CA ILE A 341 10.13 22.27 -5.63
C ILE A 341 10.16 23.76 -6.03
N PRO A 342 10.93 24.15 -7.06
CA PRO A 342 10.94 25.53 -7.55
C PRO A 342 9.53 26.00 -7.97
N LYS A 343 9.21 27.25 -7.64
CA LYS A 343 7.97 27.89 -8.07
C LYS A 343 8.01 28.15 -9.58
N ASN A 344 6.91 27.90 -10.26
CA ASN A 344 6.79 28.29 -11.68
C ASN A 344 6.88 29.80 -11.83
N GLU A 345 7.43 30.26 -12.93
CA GLU A 345 7.54 31.69 -13.21
C GLU A 345 6.15 32.36 -13.21
N SER A 346 5.98 33.40 -12.40
CA SER A 346 4.71 34.13 -12.19
C SER A 346 3.55 33.28 -11.62
N GLY A 347 3.79 32.03 -11.21
CA GLY A 347 2.78 31.17 -10.61
C GLY A 347 2.70 31.29 -9.09
N ARG A 348 1.66 30.72 -8.50
CA ARG A 348 1.49 30.58 -7.04
C ARG A 348 1.66 29.10 -6.64
N LYS A 349 2.10 28.88 -5.40
CA LYS A 349 2.03 27.58 -4.75
C LYS A 349 0.84 27.54 -3.83
N LEU A 350 -0.11 26.69 -4.17
CA LEU A 350 -1.38 26.51 -3.47
C LEU A 350 -1.43 25.09 -2.90
N THR A 351 -2.07 24.92 -1.76
CA THR A 351 -2.16 23.60 -1.12
C THR A 351 -3.55 23.36 -0.59
N VAL A 352 -4.14 22.20 -0.90
CA VAL A 352 -5.36 21.69 -0.28
C VAL A 352 -4.97 20.61 0.72
N LEU A 353 -5.29 20.84 2.00
CA LEU A 353 -5.11 19.86 3.06
C LEU A 353 -6.48 19.46 3.60
N ALA A 354 -6.76 18.15 3.62
CA ALA A 354 -8.00 17.63 4.19
C ALA A 354 -7.72 16.75 5.41
N ASP A 355 -8.78 16.45 6.16
CA ASP A 355 -8.70 15.71 7.42
C ASP A 355 -7.84 14.44 7.32
N MET A 356 -7.02 14.25 8.34
CA MET A 356 -6.31 13.02 8.62
C MET A 356 -7.17 12.18 9.57
N LEU A 357 -7.72 11.09 9.07
CA LEU A 357 -8.61 10.21 9.83
C LEU A 357 -7.83 9.13 10.60
N GLU A 358 -8.51 8.40 11.47
CA GLU A 358 -7.96 7.30 12.27
C GLU A 358 -6.85 7.73 13.25
N LEU A 359 -6.93 8.97 13.75
CA LEU A 359 -5.99 9.52 14.75
C LEU A 359 -6.54 9.49 16.19
N GLY A 360 -7.81 9.12 16.36
CA GLY A 360 -8.47 9.03 17.67
C GLY A 360 -8.44 10.36 18.43
N ASP A 361 -8.29 10.27 19.74
CA ASP A 361 -8.30 11.44 20.65
C ASP A 361 -7.14 12.43 20.39
N GLN A 362 -6.09 11.99 19.71
CA GLN A 362 -4.95 12.84 19.37
C GLN A 362 -5.18 13.68 18.09
N ALA A 363 -6.30 13.47 17.37
CA ALA A 363 -6.58 14.17 16.12
C ALA A 363 -6.49 15.71 16.23
N PRO A 364 -7.02 16.39 17.27
CA PRO A 364 -6.89 17.82 17.41
C PRO A 364 -5.44 18.32 17.45
N GLU A 365 -4.61 17.74 18.31
CA GLU A 365 -3.20 18.12 18.48
C GLU A 365 -2.38 17.82 17.21
N LEU A 366 -2.62 16.67 16.60
CA LEU A 366 -1.89 16.23 15.39
C LEU A 366 -2.25 17.08 14.17
N HIS A 367 -3.49 17.56 14.03
CA HIS A 367 -3.87 18.51 13.00
C HIS A 367 -3.24 19.87 13.23
N ALA A 368 -3.35 20.43 14.45
CA ALA A 368 -2.69 21.68 14.83
C ALA A 368 -1.18 21.64 14.57
N GLY A 369 -0.54 20.54 14.91
CA GLY A 369 0.90 20.31 14.73
C GLY A 369 1.39 20.29 13.27
N ILE A 370 0.52 20.29 12.27
CA ILE A 370 0.88 20.45 10.86
C ILE A 370 1.32 21.87 10.55
N ALA A 371 0.87 22.88 11.31
CA ALA A 371 1.26 24.28 11.12
C ALA A 371 2.78 24.46 11.09
N ALA A 372 3.52 23.75 11.90
CA ALA A 372 4.99 23.81 11.95
C ALA A 372 5.67 23.34 10.64
N ALA A 373 4.97 22.63 9.77
CA ALA A 373 5.47 22.16 8.47
C ALA A 373 5.09 23.12 7.31
N ILE A 374 4.35 24.19 7.58
CA ILE A 374 3.89 25.14 6.57
C ILE A 374 4.77 26.40 6.60
N ASP A 375 5.49 26.66 5.50
CA ASP A 375 6.34 27.83 5.32
C ASP A 375 5.71 28.79 4.30
N PHE A 376 5.06 29.85 4.78
CA PHE A 376 4.43 30.86 3.91
C PHE A 376 5.42 31.75 3.14
N SER A 377 6.72 31.61 3.34
CA SER A 377 7.70 32.19 2.42
C SER A 377 7.80 31.41 1.10
N LYS A 378 7.34 30.14 1.11
CA LYS A 378 7.37 29.20 -0.02
C LYS A 378 5.98 28.84 -0.55
N MET A 379 4.93 29.07 0.21
CA MET A 379 3.53 28.83 -0.17
C MET A 379 2.72 30.10 -0.11
N ASP A 380 1.86 30.29 -1.09
CA ASP A 380 1.05 31.51 -1.20
C ASP A 380 -0.27 31.40 -0.45
N HIS A 381 -0.92 30.21 -0.48
CA HIS A 381 -2.22 30.01 0.17
C HIS A 381 -2.48 28.53 0.50
N VAL A 382 -3.21 28.30 1.58
CA VAL A 382 -3.64 26.98 2.05
C VAL A 382 -5.17 26.91 2.11
N TYR A 383 -5.74 25.93 1.43
CA TYR A 383 -7.16 25.59 1.51
C TYR A 383 -7.31 24.40 2.45
N LEU A 384 -8.09 24.56 3.50
CA LEU A 384 -8.36 23.51 4.50
C LEU A 384 -9.75 22.94 4.28
N TYR A 385 -9.86 21.60 4.26
CA TYR A 385 -11.13 20.90 4.05
C TYR A 385 -11.40 19.83 5.09
N GLY A 386 -12.53 19.92 5.76
CA GLY A 386 -13.02 18.93 6.73
C GLY A 386 -13.14 19.46 8.16
N GLY A 387 -13.84 18.70 9.01
CA GLY A 387 -14.18 19.13 10.36
C GLY A 387 -13.00 19.20 11.34
N LEU A 388 -11.95 18.40 11.09
CA LEU A 388 -10.75 18.36 11.94
C LEU A 388 -9.72 19.42 11.53
N MET A 389 -9.76 19.91 10.30
CA MET A 389 -8.87 20.98 9.84
C MET A 389 -9.10 22.32 10.56
N LYS A 390 -10.20 22.50 11.30
CA LYS A 390 -10.40 23.66 12.17
C LYS A 390 -9.30 23.83 13.23
N TYR A 391 -8.64 22.76 13.66
CA TYR A 391 -7.55 22.81 14.61
C TYR A 391 -6.27 23.35 13.98
N LEU A 392 -6.01 23.02 12.70
CA LEU A 392 -4.93 23.63 11.93
C LEU A 392 -5.24 25.09 11.56
N LEU A 393 -6.50 25.40 11.24
CA LEU A 393 -6.95 26.76 10.94
C LEU A 393 -6.59 27.75 12.06
N ALA A 394 -6.76 27.32 13.32
CA ALA A 394 -6.48 28.16 14.49
C ALA A 394 -4.99 28.55 14.64
N GLU A 395 -4.08 27.81 14.00
CA GLU A 395 -2.63 28.00 14.06
C GLU A 395 -2.08 28.80 12.86
N LEU A 396 -2.90 29.11 11.85
CA LEU A 396 -2.45 29.74 10.59
C LEU A 396 -2.89 31.21 10.49
N PRO A 397 -2.13 32.06 9.76
CA PRO A 397 -2.52 33.43 9.48
C PRO A 397 -3.83 33.51 8.67
N GLU A 398 -4.79 34.34 9.10
CA GLU A 398 -6.13 34.45 8.49
C GLU A 398 -6.09 34.86 7.01
N ASP A 399 -5.11 35.70 6.63
CA ASP A 399 -4.95 36.18 5.25
C ASP A 399 -4.34 35.13 4.29
N LYS A 400 -3.85 34.02 4.81
CA LYS A 400 -3.16 32.96 4.07
C LYS A 400 -3.95 31.65 3.98
N VAL A 401 -5.15 31.60 4.56
CA VAL A 401 -5.91 30.35 4.66
C VAL A 401 -7.37 30.57 4.29
N SER A 402 -7.96 29.56 3.66
CA SER A 402 -9.42 29.44 3.44
C SER A 402 -9.89 28.10 3.97
N TYR A 403 -11.05 28.08 4.64
CA TYR A 403 -11.58 26.88 5.29
C TYR A 403 -12.92 26.48 4.70
N PHE A 404 -13.09 25.17 4.43
CA PHE A 404 -14.26 24.58 3.81
C PHE A 404 -14.73 23.33 4.57
N THR A 405 -16.03 23.17 4.63
CA THR A 405 -16.70 21.96 5.12
C THR A 405 -17.50 21.25 4.02
N ASP A 406 -17.63 21.88 2.86
CA ASP A 406 -18.31 21.38 1.66
C ASP A 406 -17.31 21.21 0.52
N LEU A 407 -17.27 19.99 -0.06
CA LEU A 407 -16.34 19.64 -1.15
C LEU A 407 -16.63 20.40 -2.43
N ASN A 408 -17.92 20.62 -2.76
CA ASN A 408 -18.30 21.31 -3.98
C ASN A 408 -17.90 22.78 -3.92
N GLN A 409 -18.08 23.42 -2.76
CA GLN A 409 -17.64 24.79 -2.54
C GLN A 409 -16.13 24.95 -2.73
N LEU A 410 -15.34 24.02 -2.18
CA LEU A 410 -13.89 24.00 -2.37
C LEU A 410 -13.54 23.82 -3.86
N THR A 411 -14.19 22.88 -4.55
CA THR A 411 -13.96 22.62 -5.96
C THR A 411 -14.28 23.83 -6.83
N GLU A 412 -15.44 24.45 -6.66
CA GLU A 412 -15.82 25.69 -7.37
C GLU A 412 -14.83 26.82 -7.11
N THR A 413 -14.37 26.98 -5.87
CA THR A 413 -13.36 27.99 -5.52
C THR A 413 -12.05 27.75 -6.27
N LEU A 414 -11.58 26.49 -6.33
CA LEU A 414 -10.36 26.15 -7.06
C LEU A 414 -10.51 26.35 -8.56
N GLN A 415 -11.63 25.93 -9.16
CA GLN A 415 -11.92 26.14 -10.58
C GLN A 415 -11.91 27.63 -10.97
N ASN A 416 -12.43 28.49 -10.09
CA ASN A 416 -12.51 29.95 -10.34
C ASN A 416 -11.21 30.71 -10.04
N THR A 417 -10.31 30.15 -9.20
CA THR A 417 -9.13 30.90 -8.71
C THR A 417 -7.81 30.39 -9.26
N LEU A 418 -7.74 29.11 -9.68
CA LEU A 418 -6.52 28.47 -10.17
C LEU A 418 -6.08 29.08 -11.51
N GLN A 419 -4.82 29.53 -11.60
CA GLN A 419 -4.22 30.13 -12.79
C GLN A 419 -3.34 29.11 -13.53
N PRO A 420 -3.12 29.26 -14.84
CA PRO A 420 -2.34 28.29 -15.64
C PRO A 420 -0.92 28.02 -15.15
N GLN A 421 -0.29 28.98 -14.49
CA GLN A 421 1.08 28.86 -13.98
C GLN A 421 1.15 28.34 -12.54
N ASP A 422 0.01 28.20 -11.87
CA ASP A 422 -0.05 27.74 -10.47
C ASP A 422 0.39 26.29 -10.32
N GLN A 423 0.87 26.00 -9.13
CA GLN A 423 1.16 24.65 -8.64
C GLN A 423 0.24 24.38 -7.46
N LEU A 424 -0.53 23.30 -7.53
CA LEU A 424 -1.51 22.91 -6.52
C LEU A 424 -1.17 21.52 -5.95
N LEU A 425 -0.90 21.45 -4.66
CA LEU A 425 -0.82 20.19 -3.92
C LEU A 425 -2.19 19.82 -3.35
N LEU A 426 -2.61 18.56 -3.47
CA LEU A 426 -3.76 18.04 -2.73
C LEU A 426 -3.34 16.84 -1.88
N LYS A 427 -3.69 16.87 -0.58
CA LYS A 427 -3.46 15.79 0.38
C LYS A 427 -4.57 15.69 1.43
N GLY A 428 -5.04 14.44 1.65
CA GLY A 428 -6.05 14.12 2.65
C GLY A 428 -6.29 12.62 2.74
N SER A 429 -7.06 12.18 3.74
CA SER A 429 -7.50 10.79 3.82
C SER A 429 -8.40 10.43 2.65
N ASN A 430 -8.37 9.17 2.22
CA ASN A 430 -9.08 8.71 1.02
C ASN A 430 -10.59 9.02 1.05
N SER A 431 -11.23 8.83 2.20
CA SER A 431 -12.66 9.12 2.40
C SER A 431 -13.03 10.61 2.29
N MET A 432 -12.05 11.53 2.31
CA MET A 432 -12.27 12.95 2.01
C MET A 432 -12.50 13.22 0.51
N LYS A 433 -12.30 12.23 -0.34
CA LYS A 433 -12.61 12.24 -1.79
C LYS A 433 -11.93 13.36 -2.58
N LEU A 434 -10.75 13.81 -2.17
CA LEU A 434 -10.00 14.83 -2.90
C LEU A 434 -9.66 14.42 -4.35
N GLY A 435 -9.68 13.11 -4.64
CA GLY A 435 -9.50 12.59 -6.00
C GLY A 435 -10.54 13.13 -6.98
N THR A 436 -11.79 13.38 -6.54
CA THR A 436 -12.84 13.97 -7.40
C THR A 436 -12.50 15.41 -7.79
N ILE A 437 -11.90 16.21 -6.88
CA ILE A 437 -11.42 17.55 -7.22
C ILE A 437 -10.35 17.48 -8.32
N VAL A 438 -9.42 16.52 -8.20
CA VAL A 438 -8.37 16.34 -9.20
C VAL A 438 -8.97 16.02 -10.57
N GLU A 439 -9.96 15.12 -10.62
CA GLU A 439 -10.66 14.75 -11.86
C GLU A 439 -11.43 15.94 -12.45
N GLU A 440 -12.14 16.71 -11.63
CA GLU A 440 -12.91 17.89 -12.08
C GLU A 440 -12.01 19.02 -12.56
N LEU A 441 -10.84 19.22 -11.97
CA LEU A 441 -9.87 20.23 -12.44
C LEU A 441 -9.20 19.81 -13.77
N GLN A 442 -9.17 18.52 -14.10
CA GLN A 442 -8.62 18.01 -15.37
C GLN A 442 -9.61 18.08 -16.55
N ASN A 443 -10.91 18.16 -16.27
CA ASN A 443 -11.99 18.26 -17.26
C ASN A 443 -12.31 19.73 -17.56
#